data_714752c14b2615303cc061376885c42c
#
_entry.id   714752c14b2615303cc061376885c42c
#
_cell.length_a   1.000
_cell.length_b   1.000
_cell.length_c   1.000
_cell.angle_alpha   90.00
_cell.angle_beta   90.00
_cell.angle_gamma   90.00
#
_symmetry.space_group_name_H-M   'P 1'
#
loop_
_entity.id
_entity.type
_entity.pdbx_description
1 polymer ?
#
loop_
_entity_poly.entity_id
_entity_poly.type
_entity_poly.pdbx_seq_one_letter_code
_entity_poly.pdbx_strand_id
1 'polypeptide(L)'
;MIFIKVKVKLKNKDNYFSSKELETIETFIGFLQKNLPLEKDVSVAFEKERNKHMTTGVRLPKHHIHVLAKDRLLIDVLRTLSHEWVHEFQHQKMGVKDTDKIQPIGGPEENMANVLSGIFLKKFIRDFPNHQPVLFGELD
;
A
#
# COMPACT_ATOMS: atom_id res chain seq x y z
N MET A 1 -27.45 2.86 -11.65
CA MET A 1 -26.30 2.41 -10.83
C MET A 1 -25.22 3.48 -10.85
N ILE A 2 -24.75 3.90 -9.69
CA ILE A 2 -23.69 4.90 -9.59
C ILE A 2 -22.36 4.18 -9.41
N PHE A 3 -21.42 4.44 -10.33
CA PHE A 3 -20.06 3.93 -10.22
C PHE A 3 -19.18 5.01 -9.61
N ILE A 4 -18.61 4.70 -8.45
CA ILE A 4 -17.65 5.59 -7.80
C ILE A 4 -16.27 5.19 -8.28
N LYS A 5 -15.63 6.09 -9.04
CA LYS A 5 -14.27 5.89 -9.51
C LYS A 5 -13.30 6.58 -8.56
N VAL A 6 -12.59 5.78 -7.78
CA VAL A 6 -11.57 6.26 -6.84
C VAL A 6 -10.28 6.54 -7.60
N LYS A 7 -9.68 7.68 -7.33
CA LYS A 7 -8.36 8.04 -7.86
C LYS A 7 -7.30 7.73 -6.80
N VAL A 8 -6.24 7.07 -7.23
CA VAL A 8 -5.06 6.85 -6.42
C VAL A 8 -3.92 7.66 -7.02
N LYS A 9 -3.48 8.69 -6.30
CA LYS A 9 -2.40 9.55 -6.75
C LYS A 9 -1.08 9.03 -6.22
N LEU A 10 -0.17 8.65 -7.12
CA LEU A 10 1.17 8.22 -6.75
C LEU A 10 2.11 9.42 -6.75
N LYS A 11 2.84 9.59 -5.66
CA LYS A 11 3.88 10.62 -5.52
C LYS A 11 5.24 9.93 -5.47
N ASN A 12 5.92 9.91 -6.60
CA ASN A 12 7.24 9.30 -6.76
C ASN A 12 8.26 10.40 -7.06
N LYS A 13 8.38 11.35 -6.14
CA LYS A 13 9.15 12.58 -6.27
C LYS A 13 10.62 12.33 -6.62
N ASP A 14 11.23 11.35 -5.99
CA ASP A 14 12.64 11.04 -6.18
C ASP A 14 12.88 9.91 -7.19
N ASN A 15 11.83 9.47 -7.86
CA ASN A 15 11.88 8.52 -8.97
C ASN A 15 12.64 7.23 -8.63
N TYR A 16 12.20 6.55 -7.57
CA TYR A 16 12.82 5.31 -7.08
C TYR A 16 12.62 4.10 -7.98
N PHE A 17 11.70 4.18 -8.93
CA PHE A 17 11.21 3.00 -9.62
C PHE A 17 11.41 3.10 -11.13
N SER A 18 11.81 1.99 -11.75
CA SER A 18 11.82 1.85 -13.20
C SER A 18 10.40 1.84 -13.75
N SER A 19 10.26 1.93 -15.07
CA SER A 19 8.97 1.84 -15.75
C SER A 19 8.26 0.53 -15.44
N LYS A 20 9.01 -0.58 -15.40
CA LYS A 20 8.46 -1.91 -15.09
C LYS A 20 7.99 -1.99 -13.64
N GLU A 21 8.75 -1.42 -12.72
CA GLU A 21 8.37 -1.38 -11.32
C GLU A 21 7.11 -0.54 -11.10
N LEU A 22 7.01 0.61 -11.77
CA LEU A 22 5.80 1.46 -11.71
C LEU A 22 4.58 0.73 -12.27
N GLU A 23 4.74 0.00 -13.37
CA GLU A 23 3.67 -0.82 -13.93
C GLU A 23 3.18 -1.87 -12.92
N THR A 24 4.12 -2.52 -12.24
CA THR A 24 3.80 -3.51 -11.22
C THR A 24 3.08 -2.86 -10.03
N ILE A 25 3.52 -1.69 -9.58
CA ILE A 25 2.87 -0.94 -8.51
C ILE A 25 1.43 -0.59 -8.90
N GLU A 26 1.23 -0.09 -10.11
CA GLU A 26 -0.11 0.28 -10.59
C GLU A 26 -1.02 -0.94 -10.71
N THR A 27 -0.50 -2.06 -11.20
CA THR A 27 -1.23 -3.32 -11.27
C THR A 27 -1.63 -3.81 -9.88
N PHE A 28 -0.71 -3.72 -8.93
CA PHE A 28 -0.99 -4.11 -7.54
C PHE A 28 -2.05 -3.21 -6.89
N ILE A 29 -2.00 -1.91 -7.14
CA ILE A 29 -3.01 -0.98 -6.62
C ILE A 29 -4.39 -1.32 -7.19
N GLY A 30 -4.47 -1.62 -8.48
CA GLY A 30 -5.72 -2.10 -9.08
C GLY A 30 -6.24 -3.38 -8.42
N PHE A 31 -5.34 -4.29 -8.11
CA PHE A 31 -5.66 -5.53 -7.39
C PHE A 31 -6.15 -5.25 -5.97
N LEU A 32 -5.51 -4.33 -5.24
CA LEU A 32 -5.97 -3.93 -3.91
C LEU A 32 -7.36 -3.29 -3.97
N GLN A 33 -7.59 -2.40 -4.92
CA GLN A 33 -8.89 -1.74 -5.08
C GLN A 33 -9.99 -2.74 -5.41
N LYS A 34 -9.67 -3.78 -6.17
CA LYS A 34 -10.63 -4.85 -6.49
C LYS A 34 -10.99 -5.68 -5.27
N ASN A 35 -10.00 -6.01 -4.43
CA ASN A 35 -10.20 -6.90 -3.29
C ASN A 35 -10.60 -6.18 -2.01
N LEU A 36 -10.20 -4.91 -1.87
CA LEU A 36 -10.45 -4.10 -0.69
C LEU A 36 -10.77 -2.67 -1.13
N PRO A 37 -11.97 -2.46 -1.72
CA PRO A 37 -12.28 -1.20 -2.39
C PRO A 37 -12.42 -0.03 -1.43
N LEU A 38 -11.73 1.06 -1.75
CA LEU A 38 -11.88 2.35 -1.09
C LEU A 38 -12.99 3.15 -1.77
N GLU A 39 -13.59 4.09 -1.04
CA GLU A 39 -14.64 4.97 -1.56
C GLU A 39 -14.12 6.37 -1.89
N LYS A 40 -13.07 6.81 -1.19
CA LYS A 40 -12.50 8.14 -1.34
C LYS A 40 -11.11 8.06 -1.94
N ASP A 41 -10.74 9.11 -2.66
CA ASP A 41 -9.41 9.21 -3.26
C ASP A 41 -8.32 9.14 -2.20
N VAL A 42 -7.19 8.56 -2.57
CA VAL A 42 -6.05 8.39 -1.68
C VAL A 42 -4.76 8.78 -2.41
N SER A 43 -3.81 9.33 -1.68
CA SER A 43 -2.47 9.56 -2.20
C SER A 43 -1.48 8.57 -1.57
N VAL A 44 -0.56 8.08 -2.39
CA VAL A 44 0.52 7.19 -1.95
C VAL A 44 1.84 7.87 -2.29
N ALA A 45 2.61 8.21 -1.27
CA ALA A 45 3.91 8.85 -1.45
C ALA A 45 5.02 7.86 -1.09
N PHE A 46 6.03 7.77 -1.97
CA PHE A 46 7.20 6.94 -1.76
C PHE A 46 8.33 7.81 -1.21
N GLU A 47 8.91 7.38 -0.10
CA GLU A 47 9.82 8.18 0.69
C GLU A 47 11.22 7.55 0.75
N LYS A 48 12.23 8.39 0.88
CA LYS A 48 13.62 7.94 1.06
C LYS A 48 14.02 7.81 2.53
N GLU A 49 13.29 8.46 3.42
CA GLU A 49 13.57 8.48 4.85
C GLU A 49 12.29 8.21 5.62
N ARG A 50 12.45 7.63 6.82
CA ARG A 50 11.33 7.44 7.73
C ARG A 50 10.89 8.78 8.29
N ASN A 51 9.60 9.05 8.29
CA ASN A 51 9.08 10.17 9.04
C ASN A 51 8.85 9.76 10.51
N LYS A 52 8.43 10.73 11.34
CA LYS A 52 8.31 10.57 12.78
C LYS A 52 7.47 9.38 13.23
N HIS A 53 6.45 9.01 12.46
CA HIS A 53 5.43 8.05 12.86
C HIS A 53 5.47 6.73 12.10
N MET A 54 6.49 6.50 11.27
CA MET A 54 6.52 5.28 10.47
C MET A 54 7.76 4.43 10.73
N THR A 55 7.61 3.10 10.68
CA THR A 55 8.73 2.18 10.55
C THR A 55 9.09 2.00 9.08
N THR A 56 8.21 1.42 8.27
CA THR A 56 8.38 1.27 6.83
C THR A 56 7.25 1.93 6.05
N GLY A 57 6.13 2.22 6.71
CA GLY A 57 5.00 2.92 6.14
C GLY A 57 4.09 3.47 7.21
N VAL A 58 3.19 4.36 6.81
CA VAL A 58 2.20 4.96 7.70
C VAL A 58 1.00 5.41 6.88
N ARG A 59 -0.18 5.28 7.47
CA ARG A 59 -1.40 5.88 6.96
C ARG A 59 -1.69 7.13 7.79
N LEU A 60 -1.86 8.28 7.14
CA LEU A 60 -2.09 9.58 7.78
C LEU A 60 -3.48 10.12 7.48
N PRO A 61 -4.00 11.05 8.33
CA PRO A 61 -5.28 11.70 8.07
C PRO A 61 -5.36 12.36 6.69
N LYS A 62 -6.58 12.56 6.21
CA LYS A 62 -6.89 13.11 4.88
C LYS A 62 -6.48 12.18 3.75
N HIS A 63 -6.50 10.87 4.01
CA HIS A 63 -6.30 9.82 3.00
C HIS A 63 -4.91 9.85 2.36
N HIS A 64 -3.89 9.91 3.20
CA HIS A 64 -2.49 9.84 2.75
C HIS A 64 -1.81 8.58 3.27
N ILE A 65 -1.09 7.91 2.37
CA ILE A 65 -0.24 6.77 2.69
C ILE A 65 1.20 7.13 2.31
N HIS A 66 2.14 6.87 3.22
CA HIS A 66 3.57 7.05 2.98
C HIS A 66 4.26 5.69 3.10
N VAL A 67 5.11 5.36 2.13
CA VAL A 67 5.82 4.08 2.06
C VAL A 67 7.30 4.34 1.85
N LEU A 68 8.13 3.77 2.73
CA LEU A 68 9.58 3.82 2.55
C LEU A 68 9.96 2.97 1.34
N ALA A 69 10.67 3.57 0.40
CA ALA A 69 11.00 2.92 -0.87
C ALA A 69 12.50 2.76 -1.11
N LYS A 70 13.31 3.69 -0.60
CA LYS A 70 14.75 3.68 -0.86
C LYS A 70 15.40 2.42 -0.29
N ASP A 71 16.25 1.78 -1.11
CA ASP A 71 17.05 0.60 -0.75
C ASP A 71 16.20 -0.60 -0.30
N ARG A 72 15.00 -0.75 -0.90
CA ARG A 72 14.11 -1.86 -0.59
C ARG A 72 13.73 -2.61 -1.87
N LEU A 73 13.54 -3.93 -1.74
CA LEU A 73 12.96 -4.73 -2.82
C LEU A 73 11.51 -4.32 -3.04
N LEU A 74 11.06 -4.39 -4.28
CA LEU A 74 9.70 -4.00 -4.63
C LEU A 74 8.66 -4.82 -3.84
N ILE A 75 8.90 -6.12 -3.64
CA ILE A 75 7.99 -6.95 -2.86
C ILE A 75 7.78 -6.40 -1.44
N ASP A 76 8.83 -5.89 -0.82
CA ASP A 76 8.72 -5.31 0.52
C ASP A 76 7.99 -3.99 0.52
N VAL A 77 8.20 -3.17 -0.53
CA VAL A 77 7.45 -1.94 -0.73
C VAL A 77 5.95 -2.24 -0.88
N LEU A 78 5.60 -3.25 -1.68
CA LEU A 78 4.19 -3.62 -1.88
C LEU A 78 3.56 -4.22 -0.62
N ARG A 79 4.32 -4.96 0.18
CA ARG A 79 3.82 -5.46 1.47
C ARG A 79 3.45 -4.30 2.38
N THR A 80 4.33 -3.31 2.47
CA THR A 80 4.07 -2.09 3.26
C THR A 80 2.87 -1.33 2.72
N LEU A 81 2.78 -1.14 1.40
CA LEU A 81 1.65 -0.47 0.78
C LEU A 81 0.34 -1.20 1.10
N SER A 82 0.32 -2.52 0.97
CA SER A 82 -0.85 -3.33 1.28
C SER A 82 -1.29 -3.18 2.74
N HIS A 83 -0.33 -3.18 3.66
CA HIS A 83 -0.60 -3.01 5.09
C HIS A 83 -1.28 -1.65 5.37
N GLU A 84 -0.73 -0.56 4.81
CA GLU A 84 -1.31 0.77 4.99
C GLU A 84 -2.64 0.93 4.25
N TRP A 85 -2.80 0.25 3.11
CA TRP A 85 -4.08 0.22 2.40
C TRP A 85 -5.19 -0.39 3.27
N VAL A 86 -4.88 -1.46 4.01
CA VAL A 86 -5.84 -2.06 4.95
C VAL A 86 -6.24 -1.04 6.02
N HIS A 87 -5.29 -0.29 6.57
CA HIS A 87 -5.60 0.76 7.54
C HIS A 87 -6.49 1.85 6.94
N GLU A 88 -6.24 2.24 5.69
CA GLU A 88 -7.09 3.22 5.01
C GLU A 88 -8.50 2.65 4.81
N PHE A 89 -8.62 1.39 4.43
CA PHE A 89 -9.91 0.72 4.30
C PHE A 89 -10.65 0.68 5.65
N GLN A 90 -9.95 0.35 6.73
CA GLN A 90 -10.54 0.36 8.07
C GLN A 90 -11.11 1.74 8.41
N HIS A 91 -10.38 2.79 8.07
CA HIS A 91 -10.84 4.15 8.28
C HIS A 91 -12.06 4.49 7.42
N GLN A 92 -12.01 4.21 6.12
CA GLN A 92 -13.09 4.58 5.20
C GLN A 92 -14.35 3.74 5.35
N LYS A 93 -14.20 2.45 5.64
CA LYS A 93 -15.31 1.48 5.54
C LYS A 93 -15.72 0.87 6.87
N MET A 94 -14.85 0.87 7.87
CA MET A 94 -15.10 0.19 9.14
C MET A 94 -15.24 1.14 10.32
N GLY A 95 -15.23 2.45 10.07
CA GLY A 95 -15.46 3.45 11.12
C GLY A 95 -14.29 3.66 12.06
N VAL A 96 -13.11 3.18 11.72
CA VAL A 96 -11.91 3.45 12.53
C VAL A 96 -11.53 4.91 12.36
N LYS A 97 -11.45 5.63 13.48
CA LYS A 97 -11.22 7.08 13.45
C LYS A 97 -9.78 7.44 13.11
N ASP A 98 -9.61 8.57 12.43
CA ASP A 98 -8.31 9.18 12.30
C ASP A 98 -7.84 9.67 13.67
N THR A 99 -6.73 9.13 14.14
CA THR A 99 -6.09 9.55 15.38
C THR A 99 -4.60 9.72 15.11
N ASP A 100 -3.97 10.60 15.89
CA ASP A 100 -2.51 10.77 15.82
C ASP A 100 -1.78 9.66 16.60
N LYS A 101 -2.51 8.73 17.18
CA LYS A 101 -1.94 7.65 17.96
C LYS A 101 -1.58 6.48 17.07
N ILE A 102 -0.34 6.02 17.20
CA ILE A 102 0.11 4.78 16.60
C ILE A 102 -0.62 3.64 17.31
N GLN A 103 -1.21 2.72 16.53
CA GLN A 103 -1.89 1.58 17.10
C GLN A 103 -0.91 0.67 17.85
N PRO A 104 -1.31 0.12 19.01
CA PRO A 104 -0.45 -0.81 19.72
C PRO A 104 -0.22 -2.08 18.91
N ILE A 105 0.98 -2.62 19.00
CA ILE A 105 1.32 -3.91 18.42
C ILE A 105 0.37 -4.96 19.00
N GLY A 106 -0.25 -5.77 18.13
CA GLY A 106 -1.19 -6.80 18.54
C GLY A 106 -2.63 -6.35 18.68
N GLY A 107 -2.95 -5.09 18.39
CA GLY A 107 -4.34 -4.64 18.34
C GLY A 107 -5.10 -5.25 17.16
N PRO A 108 -6.46 -5.30 17.22
CA PRO A 108 -7.23 -5.97 16.17
C PRO A 108 -7.06 -5.36 14.79
N GLU A 109 -6.96 -4.06 14.68
CA GLU A 109 -6.74 -3.39 13.39
C GLU A 109 -5.35 -3.72 12.82
N GLU A 110 -4.32 -3.73 13.66
CA GLU A 110 -2.96 -4.08 13.26
C GLU A 110 -2.85 -5.54 12.87
N ASN A 111 -3.51 -6.43 13.61
CA ASN A 111 -3.54 -7.86 13.27
C ASN A 111 -4.22 -8.10 11.93
N MET A 112 -5.34 -7.43 11.66
CA MET A 112 -6.03 -7.50 10.37
C MET A 112 -5.11 -7.04 9.24
N ALA A 113 -4.42 -5.91 9.43
CA ALA A 113 -3.51 -5.38 8.41
C ALA A 113 -2.36 -6.35 8.12
N ASN A 114 -1.79 -6.96 9.15
CA ASN A 114 -0.71 -7.94 8.99
C ASN A 114 -1.18 -9.19 8.25
N VAL A 115 -2.33 -9.72 8.61
CA VAL A 115 -2.86 -10.93 7.99
C VAL A 115 -3.25 -10.68 6.53
N LEU A 116 -4.02 -9.63 6.27
CA LEU A 116 -4.50 -9.35 4.92
C LEU A 116 -3.39 -8.96 3.96
N SER A 117 -2.38 -8.20 4.43
CA SER A 117 -1.26 -7.84 3.56
C SER A 117 -0.51 -9.07 3.07
N GLY A 118 -0.31 -10.06 3.93
CA GLY A 118 0.31 -11.31 3.53
C GLY A 118 -0.54 -12.11 2.54
N ILE A 119 -1.84 -12.20 2.79
CA ILE A 119 -2.78 -12.92 1.91
C ILE A 119 -2.82 -12.27 0.53
N PHE A 120 -2.96 -10.94 0.46
CA PHE A 120 -3.04 -10.23 -0.81
C PHE A 120 -1.74 -10.34 -1.61
N LEU A 121 -0.61 -10.26 -0.94
CA LEU A 121 0.68 -10.37 -1.62
C LEU A 121 0.86 -11.76 -2.24
N LYS A 122 0.55 -12.82 -1.50
CA LYS A 122 0.59 -14.19 -2.01
C LYS A 122 -0.35 -14.38 -3.19
N LYS A 123 -1.57 -13.87 -3.08
CA LYS A 123 -2.56 -13.96 -4.15
C LYS A 123 -2.11 -13.21 -5.40
N PHE A 124 -1.53 -12.02 -5.23
CA PHE A 124 -1.01 -11.23 -6.35
C PHE A 124 0.12 -11.97 -7.07
N ILE A 125 1.07 -12.53 -6.33
CA ILE A 125 2.18 -13.29 -6.92
C ILE A 125 1.66 -14.47 -7.73
N ARG A 126 0.67 -15.19 -7.21
CA ARG A 126 0.06 -16.34 -7.90
C ARG A 126 -0.71 -15.92 -9.15
N ASP A 127 -1.51 -14.86 -9.05
CA ASP A 127 -2.43 -14.45 -10.11
C ASP A 127 -1.76 -13.61 -11.20
N PHE A 128 -0.59 -13.00 -10.88
CA PHE A 128 0.18 -12.15 -11.80
C PHE A 128 1.63 -12.62 -11.90
N PRO A 129 1.86 -13.85 -12.39
CA PRO A 129 3.22 -14.42 -12.38
C PRO A 129 4.23 -13.64 -13.21
N ASN A 130 3.78 -12.88 -14.22
CA ASN A 130 4.69 -12.07 -15.05
C ASN A 130 5.39 -10.96 -14.27
N HIS A 131 4.88 -10.58 -13.11
CA HIS A 131 5.48 -9.55 -12.27
C HIS A 131 6.48 -10.10 -11.25
N GLN A 132 6.60 -11.43 -11.10
CA GLN A 132 7.49 -12.03 -10.10
C GLN A 132 8.94 -11.57 -10.23
N PRO A 133 9.55 -11.57 -11.42
CA PRO A 133 10.96 -11.16 -11.53
C PRO A 133 11.18 -9.71 -11.08
N VAL A 134 10.25 -8.83 -11.38
CA VAL A 134 10.32 -7.41 -10.98
C VAL A 134 10.21 -7.28 -9.46
N LEU A 135 9.31 -8.06 -8.83
CA LEU A 135 9.10 -8.02 -7.38
C LEU A 135 10.36 -8.38 -6.60
N PHE A 136 11.16 -9.31 -7.11
CA PHE A 136 12.34 -9.81 -6.43
C PHE A 136 13.65 -9.22 -6.95
N GLY A 137 13.57 -8.18 -7.79
CA GLY A 137 14.77 -7.52 -8.33
C GLY A 137 15.54 -8.35 -9.36
N GLU A 138 14.91 -9.35 -9.95
CA GLU A 138 15.56 -10.23 -10.95
C GLU A 138 15.60 -9.58 -12.34
N LEU A 139 14.67 -8.67 -12.62
CA LEU A 139 14.59 -7.90 -13.86
C LEU A 139 14.38 -6.43 -13.55
N ASP A 140 15.17 -5.61 -14.17
CA ASP A 140 15.04 -4.15 -14.07
C ASP A 140 13.91 -3.61 -14.94
#